data_7f4b35f2ea7b01be5f261b2b26d6763a
#
_entry.id   7f4b35f2ea7b01be5f261b2b26d6763a
#
_cell.length_a   1.000
_cell.length_b   1.000
_cell.length_c   1.000
_cell.angle_alpha   90.00
_cell.angle_beta   90.00
_cell.angle_gamma   90.00
#
_symmetry.space_group_name_H-M   'P 1'
#
loop_
_entity.id
_entity.type
_entity.pdbx_description
1 polymer ?
#
loop_
_entity_poly.entity_id
_entity_poly.type
_entity_poly.pdbx_seq_one_letter_code
_entity_poly.pdbx_strand_id
1 'polypeptide(L)'
;MYYIIFMKIKAEYIWIDGLTPTAKLRSKTKIIDQGTEPPIWGFDGSSTQQATGDQSDCVLKPVAQFPDPVRGGENILVMCEVMNVDMTPHASNTRAALVESAENFGEFEPWFGMEQEYTFYEQSYDSLKYGQPLGFPPSGYPAPQGGYYCGVGADEVYGREISEAHATACMEAGLGISGTNAEVMPGQWEFQIGPVGAPDIGDQIWVARWLLYRIAEDWNISATLTPKPVKGDWNGAGMHTNFSTKQMREDGGYDAIVAACEALGKNADLHVKNYGANIEERLTGDHETQSFDTFSYGVSDRGASIRIPWQVEVDKKGYLEDRRPNANGDPYVIAMLMIDTVCSAASS
;
A
#
# COMPACT_ATOMS: atom_id res chain seq x y z
N MET A 1 17.67 33.21 -35.56
CA MET A 1 16.81 32.05 -35.20
C MET A 1 17.27 31.57 -33.81
N TYR A 2 16.54 31.94 -32.75
CA TYR A 2 16.86 31.52 -31.41
C TYR A 2 16.38 30.06 -31.25
N TYR A 3 17.28 29.11 -31.10
CA TYR A 3 16.92 27.74 -30.68
C TYR A 3 16.46 27.81 -29.22
N ILE A 4 15.18 27.61 -28.97
CA ILE A 4 14.67 27.38 -27.63
C ILE A 4 15.20 25.97 -27.28
N ILE A 5 16.24 25.89 -26.46
CA ILE A 5 16.74 24.62 -25.91
C ILE A 5 15.79 24.30 -24.77
N PHE A 6 14.84 23.39 -25.00
CA PHE A 6 14.05 22.80 -23.92
C PHE A 6 14.98 21.95 -23.06
N MET A 7 14.96 22.17 -21.76
CA MET A 7 15.64 21.29 -20.82
C MET A 7 14.94 19.91 -20.83
N LYS A 8 15.73 18.84 -20.86
CA LYS A 8 15.21 17.48 -20.81
C LYS A 8 15.12 17.02 -19.36
N ILE A 9 14.06 16.32 -19.04
CA ILE A 9 13.83 15.70 -17.74
C ILE A 9 13.58 14.20 -17.89
N LYS A 10 13.78 13.46 -16.82
CA LYS A 10 13.40 12.04 -16.70
C LYS A 10 12.01 11.97 -16.13
N ALA A 11 11.13 11.26 -16.83
CA ALA A 11 9.81 10.86 -16.37
C ALA A 11 9.83 9.35 -16.15
N GLU A 12 9.76 8.92 -14.90
CA GLU A 12 9.74 7.51 -14.51
C GLU A 12 8.32 7.00 -14.50
N TYR A 13 7.96 6.21 -15.51
CA TYR A 13 6.64 5.59 -15.64
C TYR A 13 6.57 4.36 -14.75
N ILE A 14 5.67 4.36 -13.80
CA ILE A 14 5.45 3.30 -12.80
C ILE A 14 4.12 2.63 -13.07
N TRP A 15 4.09 1.29 -13.11
CA TRP A 15 2.86 0.53 -13.28
C TRP A 15 2.90 -0.80 -12.52
N ILE A 16 1.77 -1.47 -12.45
CA ILE A 16 1.58 -2.74 -11.78
C ILE A 16 1.45 -3.82 -12.83
N ASP A 17 2.20 -4.92 -12.69
CA ASP A 17 2.21 -6.04 -13.63
C ASP A 17 1.00 -7.00 -13.46
N GLY A 18 0.96 -8.05 -14.26
CA GLY A 18 -0.08 -9.08 -14.24
C GLY A 18 0.27 -10.33 -13.43
N LEU A 19 1.33 -10.28 -12.61
CA LEU A 19 1.71 -11.43 -11.78
C LEU A 19 0.63 -11.80 -10.76
N THR A 20 0.39 -13.09 -10.60
CA THR A 20 -0.52 -13.64 -9.61
C THR A 20 0.22 -14.61 -8.70
N PRO A 21 -0.14 -14.75 -7.41
CA PRO A 21 -1.26 -14.10 -6.71
C PRO A 21 -0.96 -12.65 -6.27
N THR A 22 0.27 -12.17 -6.37
CA THR A 22 0.67 -10.82 -5.95
C THR A 22 1.34 -10.10 -7.12
N ALA A 23 0.72 -9.03 -7.58
CA ALA A 23 1.25 -8.16 -8.62
C ALA A 23 2.48 -7.37 -8.11
N LYS A 24 3.39 -7.05 -9.03
CA LYS A 24 4.63 -6.31 -8.73
C LYS A 24 4.69 -4.99 -9.46
N LEU A 25 5.41 -4.06 -8.87
CA LEU A 25 5.76 -2.80 -9.51
C LEU A 25 6.76 -3.02 -10.65
N ARG A 26 6.53 -2.29 -11.72
CA ARG A 26 7.43 -2.13 -12.85
C ARG A 26 7.65 -0.65 -13.09
N SER A 27 8.83 -0.29 -13.61
CA SER A 27 9.05 1.08 -14.05
C SER A 27 10.01 1.15 -15.23
N LYS A 28 9.90 2.25 -15.98
CA LYS A 28 10.84 2.63 -17.05
C LYS A 28 10.90 4.12 -17.24
N THR A 29 12.05 4.64 -17.60
CA THR A 29 12.31 6.07 -17.73
C THR A 29 12.11 6.55 -19.18
N LYS A 30 11.30 7.59 -19.36
CA LYS A 30 11.19 8.35 -20.60
C LYS A 30 11.88 9.70 -20.45
N ILE A 31 12.59 10.13 -21.49
CA ILE A 31 13.16 11.49 -21.56
C ILE A 31 12.16 12.38 -22.31
N ILE A 32 11.70 13.41 -21.64
CA ILE A 32 10.72 14.37 -22.19
C ILE A 32 11.22 15.80 -22.05
N ASP A 33 10.59 16.74 -22.73
CA ASP A 33 10.88 18.16 -22.53
C ASP A 33 10.25 18.64 -21.22
N GLN A 34 11.01 19.44 -20.46
CA GLN A 34 10.52 20.04 -19.23
C GLN A 34 9.23 20.83 -19.49
N GLY A 35 8.23 20.66 -18.61
CA GLY A 35 6.93 21.34 -18.72
C GLY A 35 5.98 20.75 -19.76
N THR A 36 6.31 19.58 -20.34
CA THR A 36 5.37 18.84 -21.19
C THR A 36 4.69 17.73 -20.39
N GLU A 37 3.40 17.52 -20.69
CA GLU A 37 2.66 16.38 -20.10
C GLU A 37 3.26 15.06 -20.54
N PRO A 38 3.43 14.10 -19.63
CA PRO A 38 3.90 12.76 -19.98
C PRO A 38 2.92 12.10 -20.97
N PRO A 39 3.40 11.72 -22.20
CA PRO A 39 2.53 11.08 -23.17
C PRO A 39 2.24 9.62 -22.80
N ILE A 40 1.18 9.03 -23.36
CA ILE A 40 0.98 7.58 -23.33
C ILE A 40 2.21 6.87 -23.91
N TRP A 41 2.49 5.65 -23.42
CA TRP A 41 3.68 4.93 -23.85
C TRP A 41 3.44 3.42 -23.91
N GLY A 42 3.73 2.78 -25.05
CA GLY A 42 3.62 1.33 -25.22
C GLY A 42 4.72 0.57 -24.45
N PHE A 43 4.43 -0.68 -24.08
CA PHE A 43 5.39 -1.62 -23.48
C PHE A 43 5.06 -3.06 -23.86
N ASP A 44 6.04 -3.96 -23.67
CA ASP A 44 5.87 -5.39 -23.88
C ASP A 44 5.14 -6.04 -22.68
N GLY A 45 3.84 -6.24 -22.83
CA GLY A 45 3.02 -6.89 -21.81
C GLY A 45 3.34 -8.38 -21.62
N SER A 46 3.96 -9.04 -22.60
CA SER A 46 4.35 -10.46 -22.47
C SER A 46 5.44 -10.65 -21.40
N SER A 47 6.32 -9.67 -21.24
CA SER A 47 7.37 -9.66 -20.18
C SER A 47 6.85 -9.35 -18.78
N THR A 48 5.59 -8.95 -18.66
CA THR A 48 4.95 -8.56 -17.39
C THR A 48 3.68 -9.38 -17.09
N GLN A 49 3.46 -10.47 -17.80
CA GLN A 49 2.28 -11.35 -17.68
C GLN A 49 0.94 -10.63 -17.94
N GLN A 50 0.94 -9.64 -18.84
CA GLN A 50 -0.22 -8.84 -19.22
C GLN A 50 -0.65 -9.06 -20.69
N ALA A 51 0.14 -9.80 -21.45
CA ALA A 51 -0.17 -10.12 -22.84
C ALA A 51 0.47 -11.44 -23.27
N THR A 52 0.08 -11.94 -24.44
CA THR A 52 0.74 -13.06 -25.10
C THR A 52 1.87 -12.57 -26.01
N GLY A 53 2.81 -13.44 -26.38
CA GLY A 53 3.96 -13.04 -27.21
C GLY A 53 3.62 -12.63 -28.63
N ASP A 54 2.48 -13.08 -29.15
CA ASP A 54 1.97 -12.76 -30.50
C ASP A 54 1.10 -11.48 -30.55
N GLN A 55 0.64 -10.99 -29.38
CA GLN A 55 -0.10 -9.74 -29.19
C GLN A 55 0.42 -9.03 -27.95
N SER A 56 1.70 -8.66 -27.95
CA SER A 56 2.42 -8.27 -26.76
C SER A 56 2.23 -6.83 -26.32
N ASP A 57 1.66 -5.97 -27.15
CA ASP A 57 1.58 -4.54 -26.87
C ASP A 57 0.52 -4.22 -25.82
N CYS A 58 0.95 -3.56 -24.76
CA CYS A 58 0.10 -2.88 -23.79
C CYS A 58 0.47 -1.38 -23.72
N VAL A 59 -0.42 -0.56 -23.17
CA VAL A 59 -0.28 0.88 -23.12
C VAL A 59 -0.23 1.36 -21.67
N LEU A 60 0.73 2.22 -21.35
CA LEU A 60 0.79 3.00 -20.12
C LEU A 60 0.08 4.33 -20.33
N LYS A 61 -0.98 4.57 -19.60
CA LYS A 61 -1.71 5.84 -19.55
C LYS A 61 -1.36 6.57 -18.25
N PRO A 62 -0.66 7.71 -18.29
CA PRO A 62 -0.39 8.53 -17.11
C PRO A 62 -1.68 8.93 -16.39
N VAL A 63 -1.71 8.81 -15.04
CA VAL A 63 -2.88 9.14 -14.22
C VAL A 63 -2.55 10.04 -13.05
N ALA A 64 -1.31 10.01 -12.55
CA ALA A 64 -0.83 10.92 -11.50
C ALA A 64 0.66 11.22 -11.70
N GLN A 65 1.10 12.38 -11.24
CA GLN A 65 2.49 12.85 -11.34
C GLN A 65 2.97 13.35 -9.97
N PHE A 66 4.23 13.04 -9.65
CA PHE A 66 4.88 13.43 -8.41
C PHE A 66 6.31 13.91 -8.72
N PRO A 67 6.88 14.84 -7.94
CA PRO A 67 8.32 15.10 -7.97
C PRO A 67 9.12 13.80 -7.77
N ASP A 68 10.26 13.67 -8.45
CA ASP A 68 11.16 12.51 -8.29
C ASP A 68 12.28 12.86 -7.29
N PRO A 69 12.18 12.47 -6.02
CA PRO A 69 13.19 12.79 -5.01
C PRO A 69 14.49 12.01 -5.19
N VAL A 70 14.44 10.87 -5.87
CA VAL A 70 15.63 10.01 -6.10
C VAL A 70 16.59 10.67 -7.06
N ARG A 71 16.07 11.32 -8.10
CA ARG A 71 16.90 12.01 -9.12
C ARG A 71 16.97 13.51 -8.90
N GLY A 72 16.03 14.07 -8.14
CA GLY A 72 15.93 15.50 -7.84
C GLY A 72 15.66 16.38 -9.06
N GLY A 73 15.76 17.70 -8.86
CA GLY A 73 15.51 18.69 -9.89
C GLY A 73 14.06 18.65 -10.40
N GLU A 74 13.87 18.80 -11.72
CA GLU A 74 12.55 18.80 -12.36
C GLU A 74 12.10 17.40 -12.83
N ASN A 75 12.81 16.33 -12.43
CA ASN A 75 12.44 14.97 -12.76
C ASN A 75 11.14 14.56 -12.05
N ILE A 76 10.36 13.67 -12.67
CA ILE A 76 9.03 13.30 -12.18
C ILE A 76 8.83 11.79 -12.14
N LEU A 77 8.04 11.33 -11.18
CA LEU A 77 7.42 10.01 -11.13
C LEU A 77 6.04 10.10 -11.75
N VAL A 78 5.70 9.13 -12.59
CA VAL A 78 4.43 9.10 -13.34
C VAL A 78 3.74 7.78 -13.06
N MET A 79 2.69 7.81 -12.22
CA MET A 79 1.85 6.63 -12.01
C MET A 79 0.98 6.39 -13.23
N CYS A 80 0.90 5.14 -13.70
CA CYS A 80 0.21 4.78 -14.92
C CYS A 80 -0.80 3.66 -14.71
N GLU A 81 -1.94 3.78 -15.38
CA GLU A 81 -2.85 2.69 -15.68
C GLU A 81 -2.35 1.86 -16.84
N VAL A 82 -2.58 0.54 -16.79
CA VAL A 82 -2.36 -0.34 -17.93
C VAL A 82 -3.65 -0.45 -18.75
N MET A 83 -3.53 -0.15 -20.04
CA MET A 83 -4.62 -0.19 -21.00
C MET A 83 -4.33 -1.20 -22.12
N ASN A 84 -5.37 -1.75 -22.70
CA ASN A 84 -5.30 -2.45 -23.98
C ASN A 84 -4.99 -1.46 -25.13
N VAL A 85 -4.60 -1.96 -26.29
CA VAL A 85 -4.28 -1.11 -27.46
C VAL A 85 -5.48 -0.30 -27.98
N ASP A 86 -6.70 -0.72 -27.67
CA ASP A 86 -7.93 0.01 -27.95
C ASP A 86 -8.31 1.04 -26.88
N MET A 87 -7.44 1.25 -25.90
CA MET A 87 -7.60 2.16 -24.76
C MET A 87 -8.70 1.75 -23.76
N THR A 88 -9.18 0.53 -23.80
CA THR A 88 -9.97 -0.03 -22.69
C THR A 88 -9.06 -0.44 -21.54
N PRO A 89 -9.52 -0.38 -20.27
CA PRO A 89 -8.73 -0.87 -19.13
C PRO A 89 -8.30 -2.32 -19.33
N HIS A 90 -7.01 -2.61 -19.11
CA HIS A 90 -6.51 -3.97 -19.12
C HIS A 90 -7.08 -4.77 -17.93
N ALA A 91 -7.21 -6.09 -18.07
CA ALA A 91 -7.76 -6.96 -17.01
C ALA A 91 -7.00 -6.89 -15.67
N SER A 92 -5.71 -6.51 -15.69
CA SER A 92 -4.90 -6.28 -14.46
C SER A 92 -5.01 -4.86 -13.90
N ASN A 93 -5.81 -3.98 -14.52
CA ASN A 93 -5.97 -2.59 -14.09
C ASN A 93 -7.01 -2.47 -12.97
N THR A 94 -6.60 -2.68 -11.74
CA THR A 94 -7.46 -2.57 -10.55
C THR A 94 -7.83 -1.13 -10.20
N ARG A 95 -7.03 -0.15 -10.64
CA ARG A 95 -7.30 1.28 -10.42
C ARG A 95 -8.60 1.72 -11.10
N ALA A 96 -8.86 1.24 -12.33
CA ALA A 96 -10.06 1.62 -13.08
C ALA A 96 -11.36 1.27 -12.33
N ALA A 97 -11.40 0.11 -11.66
CA ALA A 97 -12.53 -0.30 -10.85
C ALA A 97 -12.71 0.58 -9.59
N LEU A 98 -11.60 0.99 -8.94
CA LEU A 98 -11.67 1.94 -7.82
C LEU A 98 -12.19 3.31 -8.28
N VAL A 99 -11.76 3.80 -9.44
CA VAL A 99 -12.26 5.07 -9.99
C VAL A 99 -13.78 5.02 -10.20
N GLU A 100 -14.29 3.92 -10.78
CA GLU A 100 -15.73 3.72 -10.95
C GLU A 100 -16.49 3.73 -9.61
N SER A 101 -15.98 3.01 -8.60
CA SER A 101 -16.57 3.02 -7.25
C SER A 101 -16.54 4.42 -6.62
N ALA A 102 -15.41 5.13 -6.73
CA ALA A 102 -15.28 6.47 -6.18
C ALA A 102 -16.21 7.49 -6.85
N GLU A 103 -16.46 7.36 -8.14
CA GLU A 103 -17.44 8.18 -8.87
C GLU A 103 -18.87 7.86 -8.45
N ASN A 104 -19.23 6.58 -8.33
CA ASN A 104 -20.55 6.12 -7.95
C ASN A 104 -20.94 6.53 -6.52
N PHE A 105 -19.98 6.64 -5.61
CA PHE A 105 -20.19 6.95 -4.19
C PHE A 105 -19.48 8.24 -3.74
N GLY A 106 -19.21 9.15 -4.66
CA GLY A 106 -18.50 10.41 -4.39
C GLY A 106 -19.19 11.32 -3.36
N GLU A 107 -20.51 11.24 -3.24
CA GLU A 107 -21.31 11.97 -2.26
C GLU A 107 -21.00 11.60 -0.80
N PHE A 108 -20.47 10.39 -0.56
CA PHE A 108 -20.05 9.95 0.77
C PHE A 108 -18.71 10.52 1.19
N GLU A 109 -17.95 11.16 0.28
CA GLU A 109 -16.62 11.70 0.52
C GLU A 109 -15.71 10.69 1.26
N PRO A 110 -15.44 9.47 0.71
CA PRO A 110 -14.65 8.45 1.38
C PRO A 110 -13.20 8.90 1.55
N TRP A 111 -12.68 8.81 2.79
CA TRP A 111 -11.29 9.08 3.12
C TRP A 111 -10.62 7.83 3.68
N PHE A 112 -9.34 7.68 3.34
CA PHE A 112 -8.51 6.54 3.72
C PHE A 112 -7.22 7.00 4.38
N GLY A 113 -6.77 6.21 5.36
CA GLY A 113 -5.40 6.20 5.84
C GLY A 113 -4.90 4.75 5.85
N MET A 114 -3.78 4.45 5.18
CA MET A 114 -3.24 3.11 5.12
C MET A 114 -1.90 3.03 5.83
N GLU A 115 -1.74 2.03 6.69
CA GLU A 115 -0.58 1.74 7.52
C GLU A 115 0.15 0.54 6.91
N GLN A 116 1.15 0.82 6.07
CA GLN A 116 1.86 -0.20 5.32
C GLN A 116 3.04 -0.73 6.11
N GLU A 117 2.92 -1.96 6.59
CA GLU A 117 4.05 -2.69 7.16
C GLU A 117 4.90 -3.35 6.07
N TYR A 118 6.19 -3.47 6.34
CA TYR A 118 7.17 -4.12 5.47
C TYR A 118 8.36 -4.63 6.30
N THR A 119 9.14 -5.56 5.73
CA THR A 119 10.31 -6.12 6.42
C THR A 119 11.55 -6.02 5.55
N PHE A 120 12.64 -5.54 6.12
CA PHE A 120 13.95 -5.50 5.47
C PHE A 120 14.68 -6.83 5.58
N TYR A 121 15.34 -7.20 4.47
CA TYR A 121 16.20 -8.37 4.36
C TYR A 121 17.55 -7.96 3.79
N GLU A 122 18.64 -8.53 4.31
CA GLU A 122 19.95 -8.39 3.69
C GLU A 122 19.93 -9.00 2.29
N GLN A 123 20.47 -8.26 1.32
CA GLN A 123 20.61 -8.74 -0.04
C GLN A 123 21.92 -9.53 -0.18
N SER A 124 21.92 -10.79 0.23
CA SER A 124 22.97 -11.74 -0.13
C SER A 124 22.45 -12.76 -1.14
N TYR A 125 23.36 -13.33 -1.95
CA TYR A 125 23.00 -14.37 -2.92
C TYR A 125 22.24 -15.54 -2.27
N ASP A 126 22.56 -15.87 -1.03
CA ASP A 126 21.89 -16.92 -0.25
C ASP A 126 20.63 -16.39 0.45
N SER A 127 20.53 -15.09 0.76
CA SER A 127 19.37 -14.50 1.46
C SER A 127 18.14 -14.33 0.57
N LEU A 128 18.30 -14.22 -0.74
CA LEU A 128 17.18 -14.26 -1.69
C LEU A 128 16.42 -15.59 -1.63
N LYS A 129 17.06 -16.65 -1.16
CA LYS A 129 16.49 -17.99 -1.06
C LYS A 129 16.19 -18.43 0.37
N TYR A 130 16.93 -17.90 1.35
CA TYR A 130 16.88 -18.31 2.76
C TYR A 130 17.09 -17.11 3.71
N GLY A 131 16.87 -15.89 3.24
CA GLY A 131 17.20 -14.67 3.95
C GLY A 131 16.49 -14.56 5.29
N GLN A 132 17.24 -14.03 6.25
CA GLN A 132 16.70 -13.60 7.51
C GLN A 132 16.40 -12.10 7.46
N PRO A 133 15.38 -11.64 8.19
CA PRO A 133 15.18 -10.21 8.36
C PRO A 133 16.44 -9.51 8.87
N LEU A 134 16.60 -8.26 8.49
CA LEU A 134 17.68 -7.41 8.97
C LEU A 134 17.66 -7.37 10.50
N GLY A 135 18.80 -7.57 11.13
CA GLY A 135 18.94 -7.63 12.58
C GLY A 135 18.78 -9.01 13.20
N PHE A 136 18.47 -10.04 12.42
CA PHE A 136 18.55 -11.40 12.92
C PHE A 136 20.03 -11.85 12.99
N PRO A 137 20.43 -12.61 14.03
CA PRO A 137 21.81 -13.10 14.13
C PRO A 137 22.10 -14.12 13.01
N PRO A 138 23.37 -14.29 12.61
CA PRO A 138 23.75 -15.26 11.56
C PRO A 138 23.37 -16.70 11.86
N SER A 139 23.16 -17.03 13.13
CA SER A 139 22.69 -18.34 13.57
C SER A 139 21.66 -18.18 14.70
N GLY A 140 20.52 -18.83 14.55
CA GLY A 140 19.43 -18.73 15.52
C GLY A 140 18.49 -17.55 15.27
N TYR A 141 17.62 -17.31 16.23
CA TYR A 141 16.61 -16.25 16.19
C TYR A 141 16.77 -15.35 17.42
N PRO A 142 16.52 -14.04 17.29
CA PRO A 142 16.37 -13.18 18.46
C PRO A 142 15.10 -13.57 19.23
N ALA A 143 14.90 -12.99 20.42
CA ALA A 143 13.68 -13.24 21.17
C ALA A 143 12.45 -12.72 20.39
N PRO A 144 11.43 -13.53 20.16
CA PRO A 144 10.17 -13.05 19.58
C PRO A 144 9.51 -12.02 20.52
N GLN A 145 8.80 -11.08 19.94
CA GLN A 145 8.07 -10.07 20.73
C GLN A 145 8.96 -9.30 21.73
N GLY A 146 10.21 -9.00 21.34
CA GLY A 146 11.15 -8.22 22.15
C GLY A 146 10.84 -6.71 22.19
N GLY A 147 11.82 -5.88 22.54
CA GLY A 147 11.71 -4.44 22.65
C GLY A 147 11.73 -3.67 21.31
N TYR A 148 11.34 -4.27 20.20
CA TYR A 148 11.54 -3.75 18.85
C TYR A 148 10.51 -2.70 18.46
N TYR A 149 9.26 -2.83 18.92
CA TYR A 149 8.17 -1.91 18.59
C TYR A 149 8.50 -0.49 19.11
N CYS A 150 8.59 0.46 18.20
CA CYS A 150 9.03 1.84 18.49
C CYS A 150 10.36 1.89 19.25
N GLY A 151 11.22 0.89 19.09
CA GLY A 151 12.47 0.73 19.82
C GLY A 151 13.47 1.83 19.53
N VAL A 152 14.40 2.02 20.47
CA VAL A 152 15.50 2.99 20.39
C VAL A 152 16.79 2.32 20.84
N GLY A 153 17.82 2.46 20.03
CA GLY A 153 19.14 1.86 20.26
C GLY A 153 19.50 0.80 19.23
N ALA A 154 20.79 0.58 19.02
CA ALA A 154 21.30 -0.30 17.99
C ALA A 154 21.07 -1.80 18.27
N ASP A 155 20.69 -2.14 19.47
CA ASP A 155 20.33 -3.48 19.92
C ASP A 155 18.85 -3.83 19.70
N GLU A 156 18.00 -2.82 19.44
CA GLU A 156 16.56 -2.97 19.27
C GLU A 156 16.08 -2.66 17.85
N VAL A 157 16.76 -1.77 17.12
CA VAL A 157 16.25 -1.22 15.86
C VAL A 157 17.24 -1.40 14.71
N TYR A 158 16.76 -1.91 13.58
CA TYR A 158 17.54 -2.18 12.38
C TYR A 158 16.87 -1.57 11.15
N GLY A 159 17.65 -0.86 10.32
CA GLY A 159 17.15 -0.25 9.07
C GLY A 159 16.53 1.14 9.24
N ARG A 160 16.74 1.84 10.36
CA ARG A 160 16.23 3.19 10.60
C ARG A 160 16.61 4.18 9.51
N GLU A 161 17.89 4.17 9.10
CA GLU A 161 18.39 5.09 8.07
C GLU A 161 17.62 4.94 6.75
N ILE A 162 17.25 3.70 6.40
CA ILE A 162 16.49 3.41 5.17
C ILE A 162 15.05 3.88 5.32
N SER A 163 14.41 3.61 6.47
CA SER A 163 13.05 4.05 6.76
C SER A 163 12.94 5.57 6.78
N GLU A 164 13.90 6.28 7.40
CA GLU A 164 13.93 7.74 7.44
C GLU A 164 14.22 8.36 6.06
N ALA A 165 15.12 7.76 5.27
CA ALA A 165 15.36 8.17 3.89
C ALA A 165 14.10 7.99 3.02
N HIS A 166 13.38 6.89 3.20
CA HIS A 166 12.11 6.63 2.53
C HIS A 166 11.04 7.67 2.93
N ALA A 167 10.87 7.93 4.23
CA ALA A 167 9.91 8.92 4.70
C ALA A 167 10.23 10.33 4.15
N THR A 168 11.51 10.71 4.13
CA THR A 168 11.96 11.97 3.53
C THR A 168 11.62 12.05 2.04
N ALA A 169 11.89 10.99 1.30
CA ALA A 169 11.58 10.93 -0.13
C ALA A 169 10.05 10.99 -0.37
N CYS A 170 9.23 10.34 0.46
CA CYS A 170 7.78 10.46 0.36
C CYS A 170 7.30 11.91 0.58
N MET A 171 7.88 12.62 1.55
CA MET A 171 7.58 14.05 1.76
C MET A 171 7.99 14.90 0.57
N GLU A 172 9.19 14.69 0.02
CA GLU A 172 9.70 15.42 -1.14
C GLU A 172 8.90 15.12 -2.42
N ALA A 173 8.37 13.92 -2.55
CA ALA A 173 7.44 13.56 -3.63
C ALA A 173 6.03 14.15 -3.42
N GLY A 174 5.75 14.80 -2.29
CA GLY A 174 4.45 15.39 -2.00
C GLY A 174 3.37 14.37 -1.63
N LEU A 175 3.76 13.15 -1.21
CA LEU A 175 2.82 12.15 -0.72
C LEU A 175 2.28 12.56 0.66
N GLY A 176 1.05 12.17 0.96
CA GLY A 176 0.40 12.40 2.26
C GLY A 176 0.93 11.47 3.36
N ILE A 177 2.27 11.35 3.46
CA ILE A 177 2.89 10.55 4.53
C ILE A 177 2.61 11.19 5.88
N SER A 178 2.11 10.43 6.84
CA SER A 178 1.69 10.90 8.16
C SER A 178 2.51 10.31 9.31
N GLY A 179 3.23 9.22 9.08
CA GLY A 179 4.08 8.60 10.11
C GLY A 179 4.93 7.47 9.60
N THR A 180 5.91 7.09 10.44
CA THR A 180 6.70 5.87 10.31
C THR A 180 7.15 5.40 11.69
N ASN A 181 7.22 4.10 11.90
CA ASN A 181 7.70 3.49 13.15
C ASN A 181 8.32 2.12 12.88
N ALA A 182 9.21 1.72 13.79
CA ALA A 182 9.68 0.34 13.88
C ALA A 182 8.59 -0.55 14.44
N GLU A 183 8.46 -1.75 13.87
CA GLU A 183 7.45 -2.73 14.21
C GLU A 183 7.95 -3.84 15.14
N VAL A 184 7.09 -4.83 15.41
CA VAL A 184 7.27 -5.82 16.49
C VAL A 184 8.36 -6.85 16.20
N MET A 185 8.88 -6.90 14.98
CA MET A 185 9.97 -7.78 14.58
C MET A 185 11.22 -6.97 14.18
N PRO A 186 12.45 -7.43 14.47
CA PRO A 186 13.66 -6.79 13.95
C PRO A 186 13.61 -6.59 12.44
N GLY A 187 13.97 -5.41 11.98
CA GLY A 187 13.93 -5.04 10.54
C GLY A 187 12.52 -4.84 9.97
N GLN A 188 11.48 -4.99 10.77
CA GLN A 188 10.11 -4.66 10.38
C GLN A 188 9.81 -3.20 10.70
N TRP A 189 9.16 -2.52 9.75
CA TRP A 189 8.82 -1.12 9.79
C TRP A 189 7.44 -0.89 9.19
N GLU A 190 6.87 0.26 9.52
CA GLU A 190 5.62 0.76 8.99
C GLU A 190 5.79 2.18 8.47
N PHE A 191 5.11 2.51 7.37
CA PHE A 191 4.83 3.88 6.99
C PHE A 191 3.32 4.08 6.81
N GLN A 192 2.85 5.31 6.99
CA GLN A 192 1.44 5.66 6.95
C GLN A 192 1.18 6.74 5.90
N ILE A 193 0.20 6.52 5.02
CA ILE A 193 -0.29 7.49 4.03
C ILE A 193 -1.73 7.84 4.38
N GLY A 194 -2.03 9.10 4.42
CA GLY A 194 -3.40 9.62 4.61
C GLY A 194 -3.52 10.67 5.71
N PRO A 195 -4.75 11.21 5.90
CA PRO A 195 -5.98 10.86 5.17
C PRO A 195 -6.04 11.46 3.76
N VAL A 196 -6.43 10.64 2.78
CA VAL A 196 -6.65 11.06 1.39
C VAL A 196 -7.86 10.32 0.80
N GLY A 197 -8.43 10.87 -0.29
CA GLY A 197 -9.54 10.27 -1.01
C GLY A 197 -9.12 9.14 -1.96
N ALA A 198 -10.09 8.56 -2.65
CA ALA A 198 -9.86 7.63 -3.74
C ALA A 198 -9.99 8.36 -5.10
N PRO A 199 -9.15 8.02 -6.13
CA PRO A 199 -8.19 6.92 -6.15
C PRO A 199 -6.82 7.24 -5.55
N ASP A 200 -6.59 8.46 -5.07
CA ASP A 200 -5.28 8.99 -4.65
C ASP A 200 -4.59 8.11 -3.59
N ILE A 201 -5.36 7.50 -2.67
CA ILE A 201 -4.77 6.61 -1.66
C ILE A 201 -4.00 5.46 -2.32
N GLY A 202 -4.58 4.84 -3.35
CA GLY A 202 -3.93 3.76 -4.08
C GLY A 202 -2.71 4.23 -4.86
N ASP A 203 -2.83 5.36 -5.57
CA ASP A 203 -1.72 5.98 -6.32
C ASP A 203 -0.54 6.28 -5.39
N GLN A 204 -0.80 6.90 -4.23
CA GLN A 204 0.24 7.27 -3.28
C GLN A 204 0.88 6.05 -2.58
N ILE A 205 0.12 5.02 -2.21
CA ILE A 205 0.68 3.78 -1.64
C ILE A 205 1.59 3.08 -2.66
N TRP A 206 1.20 3.00 -3.93
CA TRP A 206 2.04 2.37 -4.94
C TRP A 206 3.31 3.16 -5.22
N VAL A 207 3.25 4.49 -5.25
CA VAL A 207 4.43 5.35 -5.40
C VAL A 207 5.33 5.25 -4.15
N ALA A 208 4.76 5.23 -2.94
CA ALA A 208 5.53 5.03 -1.71
C ALA A 208 6.24 3.66 -1.69
N ARG A 209 5.57 2.58 -2.14
CA ARG A 209 6.20 1.26 -2.32
C ARG A 209 7.34 1.28 -3.33
N TRP A 210 7.18 2.01 -4.45
CA TRP A 210 8.24 2.17 -5.44
C TRP A 210 9.44 2.92 -4.84
N LEU A 211 9.22 4.02 -4.13
CA LEU A 211 10.27 4.76 -3.43
C LEU A 211 10.99 3.88 -2.39
N LEU A 212 10.25 3.09 -1.61
CA LEU A 212 10.82 2.17 -0.65
C LEU A 212 11.80 1.18 -1.30
N TYR A 213 11.37 0.52 -2.37
CA TYR A 213 12.21 -0.45 -3.08
C TYR A 213 13.42 0.23 -3.72
N ARG A 214 13.21 1.39 -4.36
CA ARG A 214 14.27 2.12 -5.05
C ARG A 214 15.33 2.66 -4.10
N ILE A 215 14.92 3.15 -2.93
CA ILE A 215 15.85 3.63 -1.90
C ILE A 215 16.61 2.46 -1.27
N ALA A 216 15.93 1.37 -0.94
CA ALA A 216 16.56 0.19 -0.35
C ALA A 216 17.67 -0.42 -1.25
N GLU A 217 17.56 -0.27 -2.59
CA GLU A 217 18.62 -0.67 -3.53
C GLU A 217 19.98 0.00 -3.22
N ASP A 218 19.98 1.26 -2.79
CA ASP A 218 21.20 2.02 -2.50
C ASP A 218 21.97 1.47 -1.26
N TRP A 219 21.25 0.76 -0.38
CA TRP A 219 21.82 0.04 0.77
C TRP A 219 22.08 -1.44 0.53
N ASN A 220 21.80 -1.97 -0.67
CA ASN A 220 21.77 -3.40 -0.94
C ASN A 220 20.88 -4.18 0.03
N ILE A 221 19.75 -3.58 0.40
CA ILE A 221 18.70 -4.17 1.23
C ILE A 221 17.47 -4.41 0.36
N SER A 222 16.77 -5.50 0.57
CA SER A 222 15.44 -5.70 -0.02
C SER A 222 14.35 -5.47 1.01
N ALA A 223 13.29 -4.78 0.61
CA ALA A 223 12.06 -4.68 1.37
C ALA A 223 11.06 -5.72 0.85
N THR A 224 10.38 -6.42 1.75
CA THR A 224 9.32 -7.37 1.38
C THR A 224 7.99 -6.98 1.99
N LEU A 225 6.91 -7.21 1.23
CA LEU A 225 5.53 -7.10 1.68
C LEU A 225 4.91 -8.49 1.97
N THR A 226 5.75 -9.50 2.19
CA THR A 226 5.27 -10.84 2.56
C THR A 226 4.50 -10.78 3.88
N PRO A 227 3.24 -11.29 3.95
CA PRO A 227 2.39 -11.12 5.13
C PRO A 227 2.86 -11.89 6.36
N LYS A 228 3.64 -12.95 6.18
CA LYS A 228 4.27 -13.72 7.26
C LYS A 228 5.73 -14.01 6.89
N PRO A 229 6.62 -13.00 7.01
CA PRO A 229 8.01 -13.14 6.59
C PRO A 229 8.79 -14.19 7.40
N VAL A 230 8.48 -14.35 8.68
CA VAL A 230 9.05 -15.38 9.54
C VAL A 230 7.93 -16.25 10.11
N LYS A 231 8.06 -17.58 9.93
CA LYS A 231 7.10 -18.56 10.46
C LYS A 231 7.24 -18.72 11.97
N GLY A 232 6.18 -19.18 12.62
CA GLY A 232 6.16 -19.45 14.06
C GLY A 232 5.69 -18.24 14.88
N ASP A 233 6.24 -18.08 16.08
CA ASP A 233 5.84 -17.09 17.08
C ASP A 233 6.37 -15.67 16.75
N TRP A 234 6.11 -15.19 15.54
CA TRP A 234 6.46 -13.87 15.04
C TRP A 234 5.24 -13.15 14.49
N ASN A 235 5.23 -11.81 14.57
CA ASN A 235 4.19 -11.03 13.95
C ASN A 235 4.19 -11.18 12.43
N GLY A 236 3.02 -11.03 11.84
CA GLY A 236 2.87 -10.83 10.40
C GLY A 236 3.04 -9.37 10.01
N ALA A 237 2.84 -9.08 8.73
CA ALA A 237 2.84 -7.73 8.17
C ALA A 237 1.51 -7.46 7.49
N GLY A 238 0.85 -6.38 7.89
CA GLY A 238 -0.45 -5.92 7.39
C GLY A 238 -0.36 -4.61 6.62
N MET A 239 -1.51 -4.21 6.10
CA MET A 239 -1.77 -2.85 5.63
C MET A 239 -3.11 -2.41 6.23
N HIS A 240 -3.09 -2.09 7.54
CA HIS A 240 -4.29 -1.65 8.23
C HIS A 240 -4.88 -0.44 7.51
N THR A 241 -6.18 -0.47 7.31
CA THR A 241 -6.85 0.54 6.51
C THR A 241 -7.87 1.29 7.34
N ASN A 242 -7.53 2.53 7.67
CA ASN A 242 -8.43 3.48 8.30
C ASN A 242 -9.40 4.02 7.24
N PHE A 243 -10.68 4.07 7.57
CA PHE A 243 -11.72 4.47 6.65
C PHE A 243 -12.77 5.34 7.32
N SER A 244 -13.23 6.37 6.62
CA SER A 244 -14.37 7.16 7.03
C SER A 244 -15.15 7.71 5.85
N THR A 245 -16.46 7.84 6.02
CA THR A 245 -17.32 8.68 5.17
C THR A 245 -17.51 10.05 5.82
N LYS A 246 -18.04 11.01 5.07
CA LYS A 246 -18.41 12.33 5.60
C LYS A 246 -19.29 12.20 6.84
N GLN A 247 -20.34 11.38 6.78
CA GLN A 247 -21.25 11.17 7.90
C GLN A 247 -20.55 10.66 9.17
N MET A 248 -19.56 9.76 9.02
CA MET A 248 -18.79 9.24 10.16
C MET A 248 -17.96 10.33 10.86
N ARG A 249 -17.53 11.35 10.11
CA ARG A 249 -16.70 12.46 10.61
C ARG A 249 -17.50 13.58 11.25
N GLU A 250 -18.83 13.63 11.03
CA GLU A 250 -19.73 14.64 11.57
C GLU A 250 -20.25 14.26 12.97
N ASP A 251 -20.85 15.22 13.67
CA ASP A 251 -21.42 14.99 15.00
C ASP A 251 -22.53 13.92 14.95
N GLY A 252 -22.41 12.90 15.80
CA GLY A 252 -23.32 11.76 15.81
C GLY A 252 -22.95 10.66 14.80
N GLY A 253 -21.81 10.75 14.13
CA GLY A 253 -21.36 9.77 13.13
C GLY A 253 -21.01 8.37 13.67
N TYR A 254 -21.00 8.18 14.98
CA TYR A 254 -20.68 6.88 15.60
C TYR A 254 -21.63 5.76 15.16
N ASP A 255 -22.92 6.04 15.02
CA ASP A 255 -23.89 5.05 14.54
C ASP A 255 -23.59 4.61 13.09
N ALA A 256 -23.10 5.54 12.24
CA ALA A 256 -22.65 5.22 10.89
C ALA A 256 -21.37 4.35 10.91
N ILE A 257 -20.47 4.56 11.88
CA ILE A 257 -19.28 3.71 12.06
C ILE A 257 -19.69 2.29 12.46
N VAL A 258 -20.63 2.13 13.39
CA VAL A 258 -21.13 0.82 13.81
C VAL A 258 -21.84 0.11 12.64
N ALA A 259 -22.69 0.82 11.91
CA ALA A 259 -23.36 0.27 10.73
C ALA A 259 -22.37 -0.20 9.66
N ALA A 260 -21.27 0.54 9.45
CA ALA A 260 -20.18 0.14 8.54
C ALA A 260 -19.48 -1.13 9.03
N CYS A 261 -19.18 -1.26 10.34
CA CYS A 261 -18.63 -2.49 10.91
C CYS A 261 -19.51 -3.70 10.64
N GLU A 262 -20.84 -3.54 10.81
CA GLU A 262 -21.82 -4.61 10.54
C GLU A 262 -21.88 -4.97 9.04
N ALA A 263 -21.80 -3.97 8.15
CA ALA A 263 -21.78 -4.20 6.71
C ALA A 263 -20.50 -4.96 6.28
N LEU A 264 -19.36 -4.58 6.82
CA LEU A 264 -18.06 -5.26 6.61
C LEU A 264 -18.09 -6.70 7.15
N GLY A 265 -18.80 -6.94 8.27
CA GLY A 265 -19.01 -8.28 8.82
C GLY A 265 -19.86 -9.18 7.95
N LYS A 266 -20.94 -8.66 7.37
CA LYS A 266 -21.80 -9.41 6.44
C LYS A 266 -21.08 -9.81 5.15
N ASN A 267 -20.00 -9.10 4.79
CA ASN A 267 -19.20 -9.32 3.60
C ASN A 267 -17.78 -9.80 3.93
N ALA A 268 -17.53 -10.34 5.13
CA ALA A 268 -16.22 -10.69 5.62
C ALA A 268 -15.42 -11.59 4.67
N ASP A 269 -16.03 -12.64 4.13
CA ASP A 269 -15.42 -13.60 3.22
C ASP A 269 -14.97 -12.95 1.90
N LEU A 270 -15.78 -12.01 1.38
CA LEU A 270 -15.42 -11.27 0.17
C LEU A 270 -14.16 -10.44 0.39
N HIS A 271 -14.09 -9.74 1.52
CA HIS A 271 -12.94 -8.90 1.87
C HIS A 271 -11.69 -9.75 2.09
N VAL A 272 -11.75 -10.77 2.96
CA VAL A 272 -10.62 -11.66 3.25
C VAL A 272 -10.04 -12.28 1.98
N LYS A 273 -10.90 -12.73 1.06
CA LYS A 273 -10.47 -13.34 -0.22
C LYS A 273 -9.66 -12.39 -1.11
N ASN A 274 -9.86 -11.07 -0.99
CA ASN A 274 -9.28 -10.06 -1.87
C ASN A 274 -8.27 -9.13 -1.16
N TYR A 275 -7.99 -9.37 0.11
CA TYR A 275 -7.13 -8.52 0.94
C TYR A 275 -5.64 -8.92 0.94
N GLY A 276 -5.21 -9.64 -0.08
CA GLY A 276 -3.84 -10.09 -0.28
C GLY A 276 -3.68 -11.61 -0.22
N ALA A 277 -2.59 -12.10 -0.77
CA ALA A 277 -2.30 -13.53 -0.82
C ALA A 277 -1.79 -14.04 0.53
N ASN A 278 -2.08 -15.33 0.84
CA ASN A 278 -1.67 -16.04 2.05
C ASN A 278 -2.17 -15.36 3.34
N ILE A 279 -3.40 -14.87 3.32
CA ILE A 279 -3.98 -14.13 4.44
C ILE A 279 -4.12 -15.01 5.69
N GLU A 280 -4.32 -16.32 5.51
CA GLU A 280 -4.40 -17.34 6.55
C GLU A 280 -3.08 -17.52 7.32
N GLU A 281 -1.94 -17.16 6.72
CA GLU A 281 -0.66 -17.24 7.40
C GLU A 281 -0.48 -16.11 8.43
N ARG A 282 -1.17 -14.98 8.24
CA ARG A 282 -1.10 -13.82 9.12
C ARG A 282 -2.29 -13.74 10.07
N LEU A 283 -3.52 -13.92 9.58
CA LEU A 283 -4.74 -13.83 10.39
C LEU A 283 -5.01 -15.17 11.08
N THR A 284 -4.31 -15.43 12.17
CA THR A 284 -4.32 -16.71 12.89
C THR A 284 -5.16 -16.70 14.16
N GLY A 285 -5.55 -15.53 14.66
CA GLY A 285 -6.13 -15.33 15.99
C GLY A 285 -5.08 -15.04 17.08
N ASP A 286 -3.79 -15.10 16.73
CA ASP A 286 -2.66 -14.74 17.58
C ASP A 286 -2.02 -13.43 17.08
N HIS A 287 -1.06 -12.88 17.82
CA HIS A 287 -0.27 -11.70 17.41
C HIS A 287 -1.12 -10.50 17.00
N GLU A 288 -2.11 -10.16 17.84
CA GLU A 288 -3.00 -9.01 17.61
C GLU A 288 -3.80 -9.11 16.31
N THR A 289 -4.17 -10.32 15.88
CA THR A 289 -5.06 -10.55 14.74
C THR A 289 -6.28 -11.36 15.13
N GLN A 290 -7.40 -11.14 14.43
CA GLN A 290 -8.51 -12.10 14.41
C GLN A 290 -8.19 -13.21 13.41
N SER A 291 -8.72 -14.42 13.64
CA SER A 291 -8.63 -15.50 12.65
C SER A 291 -9.33 -15.10 11.33
N PHE A 292 -8.76 -15.51 10.20
CA PHE A 292 -9.28 -15.17 8.86
C PHE A 292 -10.71 -15.65 8.59
N ASP A 293 -11.17 -16.68 9.30
CA ASP A 293 -12.50 -17.29 9.20
C ASP A 293 -13.51 -16.74 10.22
N THR A 294 -13.10 -15.77 11.04
CA THR A 294 -13.91 -15.18 12.08
C THR A 294 -13.92 -13.66 11.92
N PHE A 295 -15.09 -13.06 12.10
CA PHE A 295 -15.24 -11.61 12.10
C PHE A 295 -15.67 -11.08 13.46
N SER A 296 -14.99 -10.03 13.91
CA SER A 296 -15.37 -9.27 15.09
C SER A 296 -15.01 -7.79 14.93
N TYR A 297 -15.66 -6.93 15.71
CA TYR A 297 -15.23 -5.53 15.85
C TYR A 297 -15.36 -5.10 17.30
N GLY A 298 -14.54 -4.12 17.70
CA GLY A 298 -14.57 -3.63 19.07
C GLY A 298 -13.81 -2.33 19.26
N VAL A 299 -14.15 -1.62 20.35
CA VAL A 299 -13.45 -0.39 20.76
C VAL A 299 -12.10 -0.77 21.40
N SER A 300 -11.02 -0.17 20.89
CA SER A 300 -9.64 -0.42 21.36
C SER A 300 -9.17 -1.87 21.27
N ASP A 301 -9.90 -2.72 20.54
CA ASP A 301 -9.62 -4.15 20.42
C ASP A 301 -8.70 -4.42 19.23
N ARG A 302 -7.41 -4.68 19.50
CA ARG A 302 -6.41 -5.01 18.49
C ARG A 302 -6.48 -6.47 18.01
N GLY A 303 -7.20 -7.33 18.73
CA GLY A 303 -7.48 -8.71 18.34
C GLY A 303 -8.73 -8.84 17.43
N ALA A 304 -9.45 -7.75 17.17
CA ALA A 304 -10.62 -7.77 16.31
C ALA A 304 -10.26 -7.56 14.83
N SER A 305 -11.17 -7.96 13.93
CA SER A 305 -11.08 -7.67 12.49
C SER A 305 -11.16 -6.17 12.19
N ILE A 306 -12.08 -5.48 12.88
CA ILE A 306 -12.24 -4.02 12.80
C ILE A 306 -12.06 -3.44 14.19
N ARG A 307 -11.17 -2.46 14.30
CA ARG A 307 -10.98 -1.69 15.52
C ARG A 307 -11.64 -0.32 15.39
N ILE A 308 -12.39 0.06 16.41
CA ILE A 308 -12.86 1.45 16.59
C ILE A 308 -11.86 2.09 17.58
N PRO A 309 -11.12 3.14 17.20
CA PRO A 309 -10.21 3.80 18.13
C PRO A 309 -10.96 4.36 19.36
N TRP A 310 -10.31 4.34 20.55
CA TRP A 310 -10.92 4.81 21.78
C TRP A 310 -11.38 6.28 21.70
N GLN A 311 -10.64 7.12 20.96
CA GLN A 311 -10.98 8.52 20.78
C GLN A 311 -12.28 8.69 19.97
N VAL A 312 -12.51 7.81 18.99
CA VAL A 312 -13.76 7.80 18.20
C VAL A 312 -14.96 7.44 19.08
N GLU A 313 -14.78 6.52 20.03
CA GLU A 313 -15.80 6.21 21.04
C GLU A 313 -16.11 7.41 21.95
N VAL A 314 -15.09 8.17 22.34
CA VAL A 314 -15.26 9.38 23.17
C VAL A 314 -15.93 10.51 22.40
N ASP A 315 -15.45 10.79 21.19
CA ASP A 315 -15.92 11.91 20.37
C ASP A 315 -17.24 11.62 19.64
N LYS A 316 -17.66 10.35 19.63
CA LYS A 316 -18.84 9.84 18.92
C LYS A 316 -18.82 10.16 17.42
N LYS A 317 -17.66 10.26 16.84
CA LYS A 317 -17.39 10.47 15.40
C LYS A 317 -15.95 10.13 15.07
N GLY A 318 -15.66 9.91 13.77
CA GLY A 318 -14.30 9.68 13.29
C GLY A 318 -14.23 8.62 12.19
N TYR A 319 -13.57 7.51 12.46
CA TYR A 319 -13.24 6.47 11.49
C TYR A 319 -13.21 5.07 12.13
N LEU A 320 -13.18 4.05 11.31
CA LEU A 320 -12.88 2.67 11.69
C LEU A 320 -11.52 2.25 11.10
N GLU A 321 -10.88 1.25 11.70
CA GLU A 321 -9.65 0.62 11.22
C GLU A 321 -9.93 -0.83 10.84
N ASP A 322 -9.84 -1.16 9.54
CA ASP A 322 -9.85 -2.54 9.07
C ASP A 322 -8.44 -3.13 9.17
N ARG A 323 -8.27 -4.10 10.06
CA ARG A 323 -6.98 -4.73 10.38
C ARG A 323 -6.69 -5.98 9.56
N ARG A 324 -7.65 -6.39 8.70
CA ARG A 324 -7.55 -7.62 7.90
C ARG A 324 -6.61 -7.54 6.70
N PRO A 325 -6.44 -6.39 5.99
CA PRO A 325 -5.61 -6.37 4.79
C PRO A 325 -4.15 -6.74 5.08
N ASN A 326 -3.60 -7.63 4.24
CA ASN A 326 -2.18 -8.00 4.26
C ASN A 326 -1.29 -6.91 3.68
N ALA A 327 -0.03 -6.89 4.07
CA ALA A 327 0.97 -5.97 3.53
C ALA A 327 1.10 -6.05 2.00
N ASN A 328 0.94 -7.26 1.40
CA ASN A 328 0.95 -7.47 -0.05
C ASN A 328 -0.39 -7.20 -0.74
N GLY A 329 -1.40 -6.72 -0.03
CA GLY A 329 -2.69 -6.37 -0.61
C GLY A 329 -2.57 -5.26 -1.65
N ASP A 330 -3.48 -5.27 -2.63
CA ASP A 330 -3.61 -4.20 -3.61
C ASP A 330 -4.44 -3.06 -3.01
N PRO A 331 -3.87 -1.86 -2.80
CA PRO A 331 -4.58 -0.73 -2.19
C PRO A 331 -5.80 -0.28 -2.99
N TYR A 332 -5.79 -0.43 -4.32
CA TYR A 332 -6.96 -0.12 -5.14
C TYR A 332 -8.12 -1.07 -4.86
N VAL A 333 -7.85 -2.37 -4.77
CA VAL A 333 -8.88 -3.39 -4.49
C VAL A 333 -9.43 -3.22 -3.07
N ILE A 334 -8.56 -2.97 -2.09
CA ILE A 334 -8.96 -2.76 -0.71
C ILE A 334 -9.87 -1.54 -0.58
N ALA A 335 -9.47 -0.41 -1.16
CA ALA A 335 -10.26 0.82 -1.12
C ALA A 335 -11.59 0.68 -1.84
N MET A 336 -11.61 0.07 -3.03
CA MET A 336 -12.82 -0.21 -3.80
C MET A 336 -13.83 -1.04 -2.98
N LEU A 337 -13.39 -2.16 -2.41
CA LEU A 337 -14.27 -3.05 -1.63
C LEU A 337 -14.84 -2.36 -0.39
N MET A 338 -14.06 -1.50 0.27
CA MET A 338 -14.55 -0.75 1.41
C MET A 338 -15.60 0.27 1.00
N ILE A 339 -15.40 1.02 -0.08
CA ILE A 339 -16.39 1.95 -0.63
C ILE A 339 -17.67 1.21 -0.98
N ASP A 340 -17.56 0.17 -1.82
CA ASP A 340 -18.71 -0.59 -2.31
C ASP A 340 -19.53 -1.19 -1.15
N THR A 341 -18.84 -1.79 -0.16
CA THR A 341 -19.54 -2.42 0.97
C THR A 341 -20.21 -1.41 1.87
N VAL A 342 -19.51 -0.37 2.28
CA VAL A 342 -19.99 0.58 3.29
C VAL A 342 -20.99 1.56 2.68
N CYS A 343 -20.69 2.13 1.52
CA CYS A 343 -21.56 3.14 0.91
C CYS A 343 -22.85 2.54 0.32
N SER A 344 -22.78 1.31 -0.25
CA SER A 344 -24.01 0.61 -0.68
C SER A 344 -24.94 0.31 0.50
N ALA A 345 -24.38 -0.12 1.64
CA ALA A 345 -25.18 -0.37 2.83
C ALA A 345 -25.80 0.92 3.41
N ALA A 346 -25.10 2.04 3.31
CA ALA A 346 -25.59 3.34 3.76
C ALA A 346 -26.65 3.96 2.81
N SER A 347 -26.68 3.51 1.54
CA SER A 347 -27.68 3.94 0.53
C SER A 347 -28.98 3.14 0.59
N SER A 348 -29.03 2.04 1.35
CA SER A 348 -30.18 1.11 1.47
C SER A 348 -31.07 1.46 2.63
#